data_a8d27d90f3de6367235b3e40c00f300d
#
_entry.id   a8d27d90f3de6367235b3e40c00f300d
#
_cell.length_a   1.000
_cell.length_b   1.000
_cell.length_c   1.000
_cell.angle_alpha   90.00
_cell.angle_beta   90.00
_cell.angle_gamma   90.00
#
_symmetry.space_group_name_H-M   'P 1'
#
loop_
_entity.id
_entity.type
_entity.pdbx_description
1 polymer ?
#
loop_
_entity_poly.entity_id
_entity_poly.type
_entity_poly.pdbx_seq_one_letter_code
_entity_poly.pdbx_strand_id
1 'polypeptide(L)'
;MAQNGYREIVLTGIHISSYGIDFDEEAWKRGESVSVLKEDEERRDYSGSSKLIDLLERIHTIEGIQRIRIGSLEPRIITEETAARMAALPKLCPHFHLSLQSGCDATLRRMNRKYTSEEYAESVALLRKVFDHPAITTDVIVGFPGETEEEFAQTVGFLDRIQFFEMHIFKYSKRAGT
;
A
#
# COMPACT_ATOMS: atom_id res chain seq x y z
N MET A 1 11.47 8.34 -20.41
CA MET A 1 10.77 9.41 -19.65
C MET A 1 11.74 10.52 -19.26
N ALA A 2 12.76 10.30 -18.42
CA ALA A 2 13.72 11.33 -17.98
C ALA A 2 14.36 12.10 -19.14
N GLN A 3 14.82 11.41 -20.19
CA GLN A 3 15.35 12.03 -21.42
C GLN A 3 14.36 12.95 -22.15
N ASN A 4 13.05 12.74 -21.95
CA ASN A 4 11.98 13.57 -22.49
C ASN A 4 11.57 14.72 -21.55
N GLY A 5 12.35 14.96 -20.48
CA GLY A 5 12.14 16.07 -19.54
C GLY A 5 11.15 15.79 -18.39
N TYR A 6 10.61 14.57 -18.26
CA TYR A 6 9.78 14.21 -17.11
C TYR A 6 10.63 14.12 -15.84
N ARG A 7 10.20 14.82 -14.79
CA ARG A 7 10.92 14.93 -13.52
C ARG A 7 10.28 14.15 -12.37
N GLU A 8 9.03 13.81 -12.52
CA GLU A 8 8.26 13.07 -11.53
C GLU A 8 7.67 11.80 -12.15
N ILE A 9 7.72 10.71 -11.40
CA ILE A 9 7.09 9.44 -11.76
C ILE A 9 6.09 9.08 -10.66
N VAL A 10 4.88 8.70 -11.06
CA VAL A 10 3.88 8.12 -10.16
C VAL A 10 3.74 6.64 -10.52
N LEU A 11 4.11 5.75 -9.61
CA LEU A 11 3.87 4.32 -9.74
C LEU A 11 2.47 4.02 -9.26
N THR A 12 1.66 3.42 -10.11
CA THR A 12 0.28 3.07 -9.81
C THR A 12 -0.08 1.71 -10.40
N GLY A 13 -1.09 1.07 -9.83
CA GLY A 13 -1.62 -0.21 -10.29
C GLY A 13 -2.85 -0.58 -9.46
N ILE A 14 -3.65 -1.53 -9.95
CA ILE A 14 -4.82 -2.04 -9.22
C ILE A 14 -4.38 -2.67 -7.88
N HIS A 15 -3.23 -3.34 -7.87
CA HIS A 15 -2.64 -3.98 -6.70
C HIS A 15 -1.11 -3.88 -6.76
N ILE A 16 -0.59 -2.66 -6.59
CA ILE A 16 0.84 -2.38 -6.75
C ILE A 16 1.71 -3.16 -5.76
N SER A 17 1.18 -3.47 -4.57
CA SER A 17 1.88 -4.25 -3.53
C SER A 17 2.21 -5.68 -3.97
N SER A 18 1.55 -6.20 -5.00
CA SER A 18 1.85 -7.53 -5.57
C SER A 18 2.88 -7.49 -6.70
N TYR A 19 3.47 -6.33 -6.99
CA TYR A 19 4.46 -6.22 -8.05
C TYR A 19 5.64 -7.19 -7.82
N GLY A 20 5.88 -8.04 -8.82
CA GLY A 20 6.99 -8.97 -8.85
C GLY A 20 6.81 -10.25 -8.03
N ILE A 21 5.65 -10.50 -7.43
CA ILE A 21 5.37 -11.77 -6.72
C ILE A 21 5.47 -12.97 -7.66
N ASP A 22 5.15 -12.78 -8.94
CA ASP A 22 5.20 -13.77 -10.00
C ASP A 22 6.52 -13.77 -10.80
N PHE A 23 7.48 -12.94 -10.41
CA PHE A 23 8.76 -12.90 -11.11
C PHE A 23 9.64 -14.09 -10.71
N ASP A 24 10.32 -14.67 -11.72
CA ASP A 24 11.41 -15.61 -11.49
C ASP A 24 12.58 -14.89 -10.82
N GLU A 25 13.05 -15.39 -9.66
CA GLU A 25 14.08 -14.71 -8.89
C GLU A 25 15.44 -14.66 -9.61
N GLU A 26 15.80 -15.70 -10.34
CA GLU A 26 17.06 -15.74 -11.05
C GLU A 26 17.01 -14.81 -12.28
N ALA A 27 15.88 -14.76 -12.98
CA ALA A 27 15.67 -13.81 -14.06
C ALA A 27 15.68 -12.36 -13.54
N TRP A 28 15.03 -12.12 -12.38
CA TRP A 28 15.04 -10.80 -11.74
C TRP A 28 16.46 -10.33 -11.37
N LYS A 29 17.29 -11.21 -10.80
CA LYS A 29 18.70 -10.91 -10.49
C LYS A 29 19.51 -10.54 -11.73
N ARG A 30 19.18 -11.14 -12.89
CA ARG A 30 19.79 -10.79 -14.19
C ARG A 30 19.21 -9.52 -14.82
N GLY A 31 18.23 -8.89 -14.20
CA GLY A 31 17.55 -7.70 -14.74
C GLY A 31 16.47 -8.02 -15.79
N GLU A 32 16.02 -9.26 -15.87
CA GLU A 32 14.97 -9.75 -16.75
C GLU A 32 13.64 -9.78 -16.00
N SER A 33 12.53 -9.44 -16.66
CA SER A 33 11.18 -9.56 -16.10
C SER A 33 10.50 -10.76 -16.76
N VAL A 34 10.64 -11.93 -16.15
CA VAL A 34 9.97 -13.17 -16.59
C VAL A 34 8.91 -13.53 -15.57
N SER A 35 7.65 -13.52 -15.98
CA SER A 35 6.52 -13.93 -15.13
C SER A 35 6.44 -15.45 -15.07
N VAL A 36 6.40 -15.98 -13.85
CA VAL A 36 6.09 -17.39 -13.58
C VAL A 36 4.70 -17.42 -12.94
N LEU A 37 3.69 -17.85 -13.69
CA LEU A 37 2.35 -18.02 -13.19
C LEU A 37 2.35 -19.10 -12.10
N LYS A 38 2.15 -18.70 -10.84
CA LYS A 38 1.92 -19.60 -9.71
C LYS A 38 0.42 -19.67 -9.46
N GLU A 39 -0.13 -20.88 -9.48
CA GLU A 39 -1.57 -21.13 -9.36
C GLU A 39 -2.17 -20.84 -7.97
N ASP A 40 -1.37 -20.59 -6.93
CA ASP A 40 -1.85 -20.37 -5.56
C ASP A 40 -1.91 -18.90 -5.17
N GLU A 41 -3.01 -18.22 -5.45
CA GLU A 41 -3.25 -16.84 -4.95
C GLU A 41 -3.39 -16.75 -3.41
N GLU A 42 -3.82 -17.83 -2.74
CA GLU A 42 -4.09 -17.82 -1.29
C GLU A 42 -2.85 -17.80 -0.39
N ARG A 43 -1.68 -18.15 -0.92
CA ARG A 43 -0.40 -18.26 -0.18
C ARG A 43 0.61 -17.15 -0.49
N ARG A 44 0.17 -16.03 -1.04
CA ARG A 44 1.09 -14.92 -1.32
C ARG A 44 1.57 -14.31 -0.01
N ASP A 45 2.75 -14.73 0.40
CA ASP A 45 3.45 -14.09 1.52
C ASP A 45 4.04 -12.75 1.04
N TYR A 46 3.44 -11.65 1.49
CA TYR A 46 3.93 -10.30 1.23
C TYR A 46 5.08 -9.92 2.16
N SER A 47 5.39 -10.75 3.16
CA SER A 47 6.48 -10.53 4.10
C SER A 47 7.82 -10.84 3.44
N GLY A 48 8.43 -9.86 2.82
CA GLY A 48 9.82 -9.94 2.38
C GLY A 48 10.11 -9.88 0.88
N SER A 49 9.14 -9.99 0.01
CA SER A 49 9.38 -9.76 -1.41
C SER A 49 9.18 -8.30 -1.75
N SER A 50 10.15 -7.49 -1.48
CA SER A 50 10.08 -6.06 -1.78
C SER A 50 10.51 -5.76 -3.22
N LYS A 51 10.07 -6.57 -4.20
CA LYS A 51 10.34 -6.27 -5.62
C LYS A 51 9.88 -4.86 -6.02
N LEU A 52 8.80 -4.38 -5.38
CA LEU A 52 8.38 -2.99 -5.53
C LEU A 52 9.45 -2.05 -4.97
N ILE A 53 10.06 -2.36 -3.83
CA ILE A 53 11.10 -1.53 -3.24
C ILE A 53 12.38 -1.59 -4.09
N ASP A 54 12.74 -2.77 -4.60
CA ASP A 54 13.85 -2.93 -5.56
C ASP A 54 13.63 -2.06 -6.81
N LEU A 55 12.37 -2.00 -7.30
CA LEU A 55 12.01 -1.14 -8.41
C LEU A 55 12.17 0.34 -8.05
N LEU A 56 11.71 0.76 -6.86
CA LEU A 56 11.88 2.14 -6.39
C LEU A 56 13.34 2.55 -6.29
N GLU A 57 14.20 1.67 -5.76
CA GLU A 57 15.63 1.88 -5.68
C GLU A 57 16.26 2.04 -7.07
N ARG A 58 15.87 1.21 -8.03
CA ARG A 58 16.33 1.35 -9.44
C ARG A 58 15.85 2.66 -10.07
N ILE A 59 14.58 3.04 -9.87
CA ILE A 59 14.06 4.30 -10.40
C ILE A 59 14.75 5.49 -9.74
N HIS A 60 15.08 5.39 -8.46
CA HIS A 60 15.80 6.41 -7.71
C HIS A 60 17.16 6.75 -8.34
N THR A 61 17.85 5.79 -8.95
CA THR A 61 19.15 6.03 -9.60
C THR A 61 19.05 6.74 -10.95
N ILE A 62 17.85 6.84 -11.54
CA ILE A 62 17.68 7.45 -12.86
C ILE A 62 17.98 8.96 -12.78
N GLU A 63 18.96 9.40 -13.54
CA GLU A 63 19.28 10.81 -13.69
C GLU A 63 18.11 11.57 -14.34
N GLY A 64 17.84 12.78 -13.86
CA GLY A 64 16.73 13.62 -14.33
C GLY A 64 15.41 13.39 -13.61
N ILE A 65 15.16 12.23 -12.99
CA ILE A 65 14.01 12.04 -12.10
C ILE A 65 14.32 12.68 -10.75
N GLN A 66 13.40 13.50 -10.28
CA GLN A 66 13.53 14.26 -9.02
C GLN A 66 12.56 13.79 -7.94
N ARG A 67 11.38 13.27 -8.33
CA ARG A 67 10.35 12.81 -7.40
C ARG A 67 9.76 11.49 -7.86
N ILE A 68 9.49 10.63 -6.87
CA ILE A 68 8.81 9.34 -7.04
C ILE A 68 7.62 9.34 -6.09
N ARG A 69 6.44 9.07 -6.61
CA ARG A 69 5.22 8.86 -5.82
C ARG A 69 4.71 7.44 -6.02
N ILE A 70 4.10 6.90 -4.97
CA ILE A 70 3.51 5.57 -5.00
C ILE A 70 1.99 5.74 -4.87
N GLY A 71 1.23 5.00 -5.66
CA GLY A 71 -0.21 4.86 -5.51
C GLY A 71 -0.59 4.02 -4.30
N SER A 72 -1.82 3.48 -4.31
CA SER A 72 -2.37 2.74 -3.17
C SER A 72 -1.54 1.52 -2.81
N LEU A 73 -1.13 1.45 -1.54
CA LEU A 73 -0.40 0.32 -0.95
C LEU A 73 -1.32 -0.48 -0.02
N GLU A 74 -1.08 -1.77 0.06
CA GLU A 74 -1.59 -2.56 1.18
C GLU A 74 -0.69 -2.39 2.41
N PRO A 75 -1.27 -2.34 3.64
CA PRO A 75 -0.49 -2.13 4.86
C PRO A 75 0.58 -3.21 5.07
N ARG A 76 0.31 -4.45 4.70
CA ARG A 76 1.21 -5.60 4.87
C ARG A 76 2.57 -5.50 4.17
N ILE A 77 2.73 -4.62 3.17
CA ILE A 77 4.03 -4.39 2.56
C ILE A 77 4.95 -3.53 3.45
N ILE A 78 4.38 -2.82 4.41
CA ILE A 78 5.12 -1.94 5.32
C ILE A 78 5.66 -2.76 6.47
N THR A 79 6.90 -3.15 6.38
CA THR A 79 7.70 -3.79 7.44
C THR A 79 8.80 -2.83 7.90
N GLU A 80 9.49 -3.15 8.99
CA GLU A 80 10.66 -2.35 9.42
C GLU A 80 11.71 -2.24 8.32
N GLU A 81 11.98 -3.34 7.62
CA GLU A 81 12.93 -3.38 6.52
C GLU A 81 12.48 -2.51 5.34
N THR A 82 11.25 -2.72 4.83
CA THR A 82 10.75 -1.98 3.65
C THR A 82 10.59 -0.50 3.94
N ALA A 83 10.12 -0.14 5.13
CA ALA A 83 10.01 1.25 5.56
C ALA A 83 11.38 1.93 5.64
N ALA A 84 12.38 1.27 6.21
CA ALA A 84 13.74 1.79 6.28
C ALA A 84 14.36 1.97 4.88
N ARG A 85 14.19 0.99 3.99
CA ARG A 85 14.67 1.07 2.60
C ARG A 85 14.00 2.24 1.85
N MET A 86 12.69 2.40 1.99
CA MET A 86 11.97 3.53 1.40
C MET A 86 12.45 4.88 1.94
N ALA A 87 12.71 4.99 3.25
CA ALA A 87 13.20 6.21 3.87
C ALA A 87 14.63 6.60 3.41
N ALA A 88 15.42 5.62 2.93
CA ALA A 88 16.73 5.86 2.35
C ALA A 88 16.69 6.45 0.92
N LEU A 89 15.51 6.69 0.35
CA LEU A 89 15.31 7.18 -1.01
C LEU A 89 14.88 8.67 -1.02
N PRO A 90 15.79 9.64 -1.06
CA PRO A 90 15.45 11.08 -1.01
C PRO A 90 14.48 11.58 -2.09
N LYS A 91 14.37 10.87 -3.23
CA LYS A 91 13.41 11.21 -4.28
C LYS A 91 12.00 10.68 -4.01
N LEU A 92 11.84 9.74 -3.06
CA LEU A 92 10.54 9.21 -2.69
C LEU A 92 9.79 10.25 -1.85
N CYS A 93 8.61 10.64 -2.34
CA CYS A 93 7.78 11.57 -1.60
C CYS A 93 7.22 10.91 -0.34
N PRO A 94 7.26 11.57 0.84
CA PRO A 94 6.71 11.05 2.09
C PRO A 94 5.18 11.16 2.10
N HIS A 95 4.54 10.55 1.12
CA HIS A 95 3.09 10.50 0.95
C HIS A 95 2.69 9.05 0.65
N PHE A 96 1.88 8.47 1.52
CA PHE A 96 1.48 7.07 1.44
C PHE A 96 -0.04 6.94 1.51
N HIS A 97 -0.62 6.44 0.42
CA HIS A 97 -2.01 6.04 0.42
C HIS A 97 -2.09 4.58 0.82
N LEU A 98 -2.52 4.30 2.07
CA LEU A 98 -2.71 2.95 2.58
C LEU A 98 -4.20 2.62 2.59
N SER A 99 -4.62 1.58 1.86
CA SER A 99 -6.03 1.19 1.78
C SER A 99 -6.51 0.56 3.08
N LEU A 100 -7.32 1.29 3.88
CA LEU A 100 -7.91 0.81 5.14
C LEU A 100 -9.24 0.11 4.91
N GLN A 101 -10.16 0.78 4.26
CA GLN A 101 -11.56 0.42 3.98
C GLN A 101 -12.48 0.44 5.20
N SER A 102 -12.10 -0.06 6.37
CA SER A 102 -12.83 0.01 7.64
C SER A 102 -11.85 -0.09 8.82
N GLY A 103 -12.19 0.56 9.93
CA GLY A 103 -11.46 0.45 11.19
C GLY A 103 -11.97 -0.66 12.11
N CYS A 104 -12.97 -1.44 11.68
CA CYS A 104 -13.52 -2.57 12.43
C CYS A 104 -13.12 -3.90 11.80
N ASP A 105 -12.49 -4.78 12.59
CA ASP A 105 -12.00 -6.07 12.10
C ASP A 105 -13.12 -7.00 11.62
N ALA A 106 -14.33 -6.92 12.20
CA ALA A 106 -15.46 -7.71 11.74
C ALA A 106 -15.88 -7.29 10.32
N THR A 107 -15.89 -5.99 10.05
CA THR A 107 -16.18 -5.44 8.72
C THR A 107 -15.05 -5.75 7.73
N LEU A 108 -13.77 -5.62 8.13
CA LEU A 108 -12.62 -5.99 7.31
C LEU A 108 -12.68 -7.46 6.87
N ARG A 109 -13.03 -8.39 7.78
CA ARG A 109 -13.22 -9.82 7.45
C ARG A 109 -14.33 -10.03 6.43
N ARG A 110 -15.48 -9.34 6.56
CA ARG A 110 -16.56 -9.41 5.57
C ARG A 110 -16.15 -8.85 4.21
N MET A 111 -15.27 -7.84 4.19
CA MET A 111 -14.64 -7.30 2.98
C MET A 111 -13.53 -8.19 2.41
N ASN A 112 -13.28 -9.37 3.02
CA ASN A 112 -12.18 -10.28 2.67
C ASN A 112 -10.79 -9.63 2.75
N ARG A 113 -10.61 -8.65 3.64
CA ARG A 113 -9.28 -8.05 3.89
C ARG A 113 -8.43 -9.00 4.71
N LYS A 114 -7.14 -9.05 4.39
CA LYS A 114 -6.17 -9.99 4.98
C LYS A 114 -5.31 -9.35 6.08
N TYR A 115 -5.73 -8.23 6.59
CA TYR A 115 -5.10 -7.49 7.69
C TYR A 115 -6.16 -7.05 8.70
N THR A 116 -5.71 -6.80 9.92
CA THR A 116 -6.52 -6.23 11.01
C THR A 116 -6.31 -4.72 11.11
N SER A 117 -7.18 -4.06 11.85
CA SER A 117 -7.02 -2.64 12.17
C SER A 117 -5.71 -2.37 12.94
N GLU A 118 -5.28 -3.27 13.82
CA GLU A 118 -4.03 -3.11 14.57
C GLU A 118 -2.79 -3.29 13.67
N GLU A 119 -2.73 -4.30 12.80
CA GLU A 119 -1.66 -4.44 11.80
C GLU A 119 -1.57 -3.21 10.88
N TYR A 120 -2.72 -2.61 10.56
CA TYR A 120 -2.73 -1.34 9.83
C TYR A 120 -2.12 -0.20 10.65
N ALA A 121 -2.49 -0.08 11.93
CA ALA A 121 -1.94 0.94 12.81
C ALA A 121 -0.43 0.81 13.00
N GLU A 122 0.07 -0.43 13.13
CA GLU A 122 1.51 -0.73 13.18
C GLU A 122 2.22 -0.26 11.91
N SER A 123 1.65 -0.52 10.73
CA SER A 123 2.21 -0.06 9.46
C SER A 123 2.31 1.47 9.39
N VAL A 124 1.28 2.19 9.85
CA VAL A 124 1.31 3.65 9.94
C VAL A 124 2.39 4.13 10.92
N ALA A 125 2.50 3.46 12.09
CA ALA A 125 3.50 3.80 13.09
C ALA A 125 4.93 3.61 12.55
N LEU A 126 5.19 2.55 11.79
CA LEU A 126 6.48 2.32 11.13
C LEU A 126 6.84 3.45 10.16
N LEU A 127 5.89 3.86 9.30
CA LEU A 127 6.13 4.98 8.39
C LEU A 127 6.41 6.28 9.14
N ARG A 128 5.66 6.58 10.19
CA ARG A 128 5.88 7.77 11.02
C ARG A 128 7.18 7.74 11.82
N LYS A 129 7.71 6.55 12.10
CA LYS A 129 9.01 6.38 12.77
C LYS A 129 10.17 6.74 11.86
N VAL A 130 10.08 6.45 10.56
CA VAL A 130 11.21 6.58 9.62
C VAL A 130 11.13 7.80 8.70
N PHE A 131 9.94 8.37 8.48
CA PHE A 131 9.74 9.57 7.67
C PHE A 131 9.38 10.76 8.56
N ASP A 132 9.88 11.93 8.19
CA ASP A 132 9.49 13.19 8.83
C ASP A 132 8.13 13.64 8.31
N HIS A 133 7.13 13.70 9.21
CA HIS A 133 5.75 14.12 8.92
C HIS A 133 5.13 13.54 7.63
N PRO A 134 5.09 12.20 7.45
CA PRO A 134 4.54 11.62 6.24
C PRO A 134 3.04 11.86 6.14
N ALA A 135 2.57 12.22 4.96
CA ALA A 135 1.14 12.32 4.68
C ALA A 135 0.58 10.90 4.49
N ILE A 136 -0.20 10.43 5.45
CA ILE A 136 -0.90 9.15 5.37
C ILE A 136 -2.34 9.42 4.95
N THR A 137 -2.72 8.88 3.79
CA THR A 137 -4.08 8.99 3.26
C THR A 137 -4.73 7.63 3.11
N THR A 138 -6.05 7.57 3.07
CA THR A 138 -6.76 6.30 2.98
C THR A 138 -8.14 6.42 2.33
N ASP A 139 -8.70 5.26 1.96
CA ASP A 139 -10.10 5.09 1.59
C ASP A 139 -10.87 4.42 2.73
N VAL A 140 -12.11 4.85 2.96
CA VAL A 140 -13.04 4.27 3.92
C VAL A 140 -14.39 4.04 3.24
N ILE A 141 -14.95 2.83 3.41
CA ILE A 141 -16.29 2.48 2.94
C ILE A 141 -17.23 2.43 4.14
N VAL A 142 -18.34 3.17 4.09
CA VAL A 142 -19.36 3.15 5.12
C VAL A 142 -20.64 2.47 4.61
N GLY A 143 -21.36 1.81 5.52
CA GLY A 143 -22.58 1.08 5.19
C GLY A 143 -22.32 -0.19 4.39
N PHE A 144 -21.21 -0.86 4.67
CA PHE A 144 -20.94 -2.18 4.07
C PHE A 144 -22.00 -3.20 4.53
N PRO A 145 -22.41 -4.19 3.69
CA PRO A 145 -23.44 -5.16 4.05
C PRO A 145 -23.16 -5.83 5.40
N GLY A 146 -24.13 -5.69 6.32
CA GLY A 146 -24.04 -6.22 7.69
C GLY A 146 -23.22 -5.38 8.66
N GLU A 147 -22.76 -4.19 8.29
CA GLU A 147 -22.13 -3.26 9.23
C GLU A 147 -23.19 -2.74 10.24
N THR A 148 -22.88 -2.87 11.53
CA THR A 148 -23.74 -2.36 12.61
C THR A 148 -23.28 -0.97 13.05
N GLU A 149 -24.13 -0.28 13.86
CA GLU A 149 -23.77 1.04 14.44
C GLU A 149 -22.54 0.92 15.36
N GLU A 150 -22.39 -0.19 16.08
CA GLU A 150 -21.25 -0.45 16.95
C GLU A 150 -19.95 -0.65 16.13
N GLU A 151 -20.03 -1.34 15.02
CA GLU A 151 -18.89 -1.55 14.10
C GLU A 151 -18.50 -0.23 13.42
N PHE A 152 -19.48 0.56 13.02
CA PHE A 152 -19.26 1.90 12.51
C PHE A 152 -18.60 2.81 13.57
N ALA A 153 -19.08 2.77 14.82
CA ALA A 153 -18.47 3.53 15.91
C ALA A 153 -17.01 3.11 16.18
N GLN A 154 -16.68 1.80 16.07
CA GLN A 154 -15.30 1.31 16.12
C GLN A 154 -14.46 1.92 15.01
N THR A 155 -14.99 1.96 13.78
CA THR A 155 -14.32 2.59 12.65
C THR A 155 -14.03 4.06 12.91
N VAL A 156 -15.01 4.83 13.40
CA VAL A 156 -14.81 6.26 13.75
C VAL A 156 -13.71 6.42 14.79
N GLY A 157 -13.76 5.63 15.90
CA GLY A 157 -12.72 5.68 16.93
C GLY A 157 -11.33 5.32 16.41
N PHE A 158 -11.25 4.39 15.47
CA PHE A 158 -9.98 4.04 14.80
C PHE A 158 -9.45 5.18 13.94
N LEU A 159 -10.30 5.83 13.14
CA LEU A 159 -9.91 6.97 12.31
C LEU A 159 -9.39 8.14 13.17
N ASP A 160 -10.06 8.42 14.30
CA ASP A 160 -9.61 9.42 15.25
C ASP A 160 -8.26 9.07 15.90
N ARG A 161 -8.01 7.78 16.17
CA ARG A 161 -6.72 7.31 16.70
C ARG A 161 -5.58 7.48 15.71
N ILE A 162 -5.83 7.16 14.44
CA ILE A 162 -4.78 7.18 13.40
C ILE A 162 -4.40 8.58 12.96
N GLN A 163 -5.32 9.54 12.96
CA GLN A 163 -5.05 10.92 12.54
C GLN A 163 -4.50 10.99 11.10
N PHE A 164 -5.33 10.60 10.14
CA PHE A 164 -4.99 10.66 8.73
C PHE A 164 -4.78 12.10 8.24
N PHE A 165 -3.90 12.29 7.27
CA PHE A 165 -3.74 13.55 6.57
C PHE A 165 -4.99 13.88 5.72
N GLU A 166 -5.52 12.86 5.02
CA GLU A 166 -6.72 12.95 4.19
C GLU A 166 -7.41 11.58 4.09
N MET A 167 -8.73 11.58 3.98
CA MET A 167 -9.53 10.36 3.81
C MET A 167 -10.54 10.55 2.68
N HIS A 168 -10.67 9.55 1.82
CA HIS A 168 -11.75 9.46 0.86
C HIS A 168 -12.83 8.52 1.41
N ILE A 169 -14.00 9.07 1.73
CA ILE A 169 -15.11 8.33 2.33
C ILE A 169 -16.14 8.00 1.26
N PHE A 170 -16.41 6.71 1.07
CA PHE A 170 -17.37 6.21 0.10
C PHE A 170 -18.54 5.52 0.82
N LYS A 171 -19.75 5.85 0.42
CA LYS A 171 -20.92 5.04 0.75
C LYS A 171 -20.89 3.74 -0.06
N TYR A 172 -21.10 2.60 0.60
CA TYR A 172 -21.20 1.32 -0.12
C TYR A 172 -22.26 1.39 -1.23
N SER A 173 -21.90 0.92 -2.40
CA SER A 173 -22.80 0.83 -3.56
C SER A 173 -22.73 -0.59 -4.13
N LYS A 174 -23.86 -1.30 -4.06
CA LYS A 174 -23.98 -2.64 -4.62
C LYS A 174 -23.85 -2.60 -6.14
N ARG A 175 -23.02 -3.47 -6.69
CA ARG A 175 -22.88 -3.68 -8.13
C ARG A 175 -23.51 -5.02 -8.54
N ALA A 176 -23.97 -5.14 -9.78
CA ALA A 176 -24.42 -6.43 -10.31
C ALA A 176 -23.25 -7.43 -10.30
N GLY A 177 -23.49 -8.60 -9.73
CA GLY A 177 -22.48 -9.67 -9.65
C GLY A 177 -21.57 -9.63 -8.41
N THR A 178 -21.82 -8.70 -7.46
CA THR A 178 -21.15 -8.67 -6.15
C THR A 178 -22.10 -8.99 -5.02
#